data_80c24de39bbcc0edcd4f7ce5cee4a0d3
#
_entry.id   80c24de39bbcc0edcd4f7ce5cee4a0d3
#
_cell.length_a   1.000
_cell.length_b   1.000
_cell.length_c   1.000
_cell.angle_alpha   90.00
_cell.angle_beta   90.00
_cell.angle_gamma   90.00
#
_symmetry.space_group_name_H-M   'P 1'
#
loop_
_entity.id
_entity.type
_entity.pdbx_description
1 polymer ?
#
loop_
_entity_poly.entity_id
_entity_poly.type
_entity_poly.pdbx_seq_one_letter_code
_entity_poly.pdbx_strand_id
1 'polypeptide(L)'
;MSKHYAAPEEILYHVGFSAQQLQGATVAVLPGDPGRVEPLAKALGSDASFIASHREYTSWLTKISDTPVLVCSTGMGGPSVAICLEELARMGIKKLIRFGTTGTIQEKVNLGDIIVDKAAVRLDGTSQHYAPLEFPAVASFEVTTALVLAAKNAGALYHLGIAASSDTFWPGQERYDSFTGYVPRRFRGTMQEWQALGVLNYEMETSALFVTSQALGLEAGAVCGVVVKRTQSESVAPPDVYQRAFGYMVQVTRGAVELLLQRMPINW
;
A
#
# COMPACT_ATOMS: atom_id res chain seq x y z
N MET A 1 26.38 -1.73 -3.73
CA MET A 1 26.02 -0.95 -4.93
C MET A 1 25.94 0.52 -4.56
N SER A 2 26.47 1.43 -5.40
CA SER A 2 26.33 2.89 -5.19
C SER A 2 24.86 3.28 -5.44
N LYS A 3 24.27 4.06 -4.52
CA LYS A 3 22.92 4.63 -4.70
C LYS A 3 23.00 5.92 -5.50
N HIS A 4 22.14 6.09 -6.49
CA HIS A 4 22.11 7.29 -7.35
C HIS A 4 20.96 8.21 -6.89
N TYR A 5 21.27 9.11 -5.98
CA TYR A 5 20.32 10.14 -5.54
C TYR A 5 20.15 11.22 -6.61
N ALA A 6 18.95 11.78 -6.71
CA ALA A 6 18.65 12.94 -7.53
C ALA A 6 19.28 14.20 -6.94
N ALA A 7 19.64 15.17 -7.79
CA ALA A 7 19.97 16.51 -7.29
C ALA A 7 18.72 17.12 -6.60
N PRO A 8 18.90 17.97 -5.56
CA PRO A 8 17.77 18.47 -4.78
C PRO A 8 16.67 19.14 -5.62
N GLU A 9 17.05 19.86 -6.67
CA GLU A 9 16.16 20.59 -7.57
C GLU A 9 15.73 19.79 -8.82
N GLU A 10 16.28 18.59 -9.04
CA GLU A 10 15.97 17.73 -10.18
C GLU A 10 14.51 17.28 -10.14
N ILE A 11 13.69 17.74 -11.08
CA ILE A 11 12.31 17.27 -11.22
C ILE A 11 12.34 15.88 -11.86
N LEU A 12 11.84 14.88 -11.17
CA LEU A 12 11.81 13.52 -11.67
C LEU A 12 10.67 13.32 -12.66
N TYR A 13 10.94 12.54 -13.70
CA TYR A 13 10.12 12.50 -14.90
C TYR A 13 8.69 11.98 -14.68
N HIS A 14 8.51 10.96 -13.84
CA HIS A 14 7.20 10.34 -13.68
C HIS A 14 6.39 11.02 -12.57
N VAL A 15 6.98 11.26 -11.41
CA VAL A 15 6.24 11.87 -10.28
C VAL A 15 6.08 13.39 -10.43
N GLY A 16 6.91 14.06 -11.25
CA GLY A 16 6.76 15.47 -11.62
C GLY A 16 7.17 16.46 -10.55
N PHE A 17 7.99 16.09 -9.58
CA PHE A 17 8.51 16.99 -8.54
C PHE A 17 9.95 16.62 -8.13
N SER A 18 10.56 17.46 -7.28
CA SER A 18 11.95 17.33 -6.84
C SER A 18 12.07 17.02 -5.35
N ALA A 19 13.27 16.55 -4.94
CA ALA A 19 13.57 16.27 -3.53
C ALA A 19 13.44 17.52 -2.64
N GLN A 20 13.73 18.71 -3.16
CA GLN A 20 13.60 19.96 -2.41
C GLN A 20 12.13 20.20 -1.95
N GLN A 21 11.14 19.82 -2.77
CA GLN A 21 9.73 19.98 -2.44
C GLN A 21 9.27 19.04 -1.32
N LEU A 22 10.03 17.98 -1.02
CA LEU A 22 9.76 17.07 0.10
C LEU A 22 10.08 17.66 1.47
N GLN A 23 10.82 18.77 1.54
CA GLN A 23 11.19 19.45 2.80
C GLN A 23 11.82 18.50 3.83
N GLY A 24 12.57 17.49 3.38
CA GLY A 24 13.20 16.49 4.23
C GLY A 24 12.32 15.31 4.65
N ALA A 25 11.14 15.15 4.08
CA ALA A 25 10.30 13.97 4.33
C ALA A 25 11.05 12.67 3.99
N THR A 26 11.00 11.70 4.89
CA THR A 26 11.59 10.37 4.71
C THR A 26 10.55 9.26 4.73
N VAL A 27 9.30 9.59 5.02
CA VAL A 27 8.15 8.68 5.05
C VAL A 27 7.16 9.08 3.96
N ALA A 28 6.66 8.11 3.22
CA ALA A 28 5.59 8.31 2.25
C ALA A 28 4.41 7.39 2.52
N VAL A 29 3.19 7.93 2.42
CA VAL A 29 1.93 7.20 2.45
C VAL A 29 1.39 7.12 1.03
N LEU A 30 1.09 5.90 0.59
CA LEU A 30 0.87 5.56 -0.81
C LEU A 30 -0.55 5.02 -1.07
N PRO A 31 -1.56 5.89 -1.33
CA PRO A 31 -2.83 5.43 -1.90
C PRO A 31 -2.67 5.08 -3.38
N GLY A 32 -3.50 4.17 -3.91
CA GLY A 32 -3.51 3.88 -5.35
C GLY A 32 -4.18 5.00 -6.16
N ASP A 33 -5.32 5.50 -5.68
CA ASP A 33 -6.17 6.46 -6.37
C ASP A 33 -5.71 7.92 -6.13
N PRO A 34 -5.41 8.69 -7.19
CA PRO A 34 -5.07 10.12 -7.08
C PRO A 34 -6.12 10.95 -6.35
N GLY A 35 -7.40 10.61 -6.51
CA GLY A 35 -8.52 11.31 -5.85
C GLY A 35 -8.52 11.18 -4.32
N ARG A 36 -7.80 10.21 -3.77
CA ARG A 36 -7.68 10.02 -2.32
C ARG A 36 -6.52 10.81 -1.69
N VAL A 37 -5.59 11.36 -2.47
CA VAL A 37 -4.36 11.98 -1.94
C VAL A 37 -4.66 13.22 -1.11
N GLU A 38 -5.41 14.19 -1.65
CA GLU A 38 -5.75 15.42 -0.94
C GLU A 38 -6.56 15.17 0.34
N PRO A 39 -7.68 14.42 0.32
CA PRO A 39 -8.43 14.10 1.53
C PRO A 39 -7.58 13.38 2.58
N LEU A 40 -6.72 12.44 2.13
CA LEU A 40 -5.84 11.70 3.03
C LEU A 40 -4.78 12.59 3.65
N ALA A 41 -4.10 13.45 2.88
CA ALA A 41 -3.09 14.37 3.40
C ALA A 41 -3.68 15.31 4.45
N LYS A 42 -4.88 15.85 4.22
CA LYS A 42 -5.61 16.71 5.16
C LYS A 42 -6.06 15.97 6.42
N ALA A 43 -6.39 14.68 6.31
CA ALA A 43 -6.84 13.88 7.44
C ALA A 43 -5.67 13.34 8.29
N LEU A 44 -4.51 13.11 7.69
CA LEU A 44 -3.33 12.59 8.38
C LEU A 44 -2.66 13.64 9.27
N GLY A 45 -2.61 14.90 8.87
CA GLY A 45 -1.83 15.89 9.61
C GLY A 45 -2.24 17.33 9.35
N SER A 46 -1.39 18.27 9.79
CA SER A 46 -1.55 19.71 9.58
C SER A 46 -0.78 20.18 8.34
N ASP A 47 -1.03 21.43 7.93
CA ASP A 47 -0.29 22.12 6.86
C ASP A 47 -0.25 21.34 5.53
N ALA A 48 -1.33 20.64 5.22
CA ALA A 48 -1.43 19.87 3.98
C ALA A 48 -1.35 20.80 2.76
N SER A 49 -0.37 20.56 1.89
CA SER A 49 -0.11 21.38 0.72
C SER A 49 0.15 20.53 -0.52
N PHE A 50 -0.38 21.01 -1.65
CA PHE A 50 -0.18 20.38 -2.96
C PHE A 50 1.28 20.51 -3.41
N ILE A 51 1.85 19.44 -3.97
CA ILE A 51 3.19 19.44 -4.59
C ILE A 51 3.08 19.40 -6.11
N ALA A 52 2.50 18.33 -6.64
CA ALA A 52 2.41 18.09 -8.08
C ALA A 52 1.29 17.10 -8.40
N SER A 53 0.84 17.11 -9.65
CA SER A 53 0.02 16.05 -10.23
C SER A 53 0.50 15.80 -11.66
N HIS A 54 1.04 14.61 -11.89
CA HIS A 54 1.55 14.21 -13.17
C HIS A 54 1.24 12.72 -13.39
N ARG A 55 0.57 12.40 -14.49
CA ARG A 55 0.07 11.04 -14.77
C ARG A 55 -0.83 10.53 -13.61
N GLU A 56 -0.60 9.30 -13.16
CA GLU A 56 -1.24 8.70 -11.99
C GLU A 56 -0.70 9.19 -10.64
N TYR A 57 0.36 10.00 -10.64
CA TYR A 57 1.03 10.47 -9.43
C TYR A 57 0.55 11.86 -9.04
N THR A 58 -0.34 11.94 -8.07
CA THR A 58 -0.69 13.17 -7.37
C THR A 58 -0.01 13.17 -6.01
N SER A 59 0.61 14.28 -5.65
CA SER A 59 1.48 14.39 -4.47
C SER A 59 1.12 15.59 -3.61
N TRP A 60 1.00 15.35 -2.33
CA TRP A 60 0.80 16.34 -1.29
C TRP A 60 1.79 16.14 -0.17
N LEU A 61 2.20 17.22 0.48
CA LEU A 61 2.96 17.18 1.71
C LEU A 61 2.03 17.50 2.87
N THR A 62 2.20 16.80 4.00
CA THR A 62 1.52 17.09 5.26
C THR A 62 2.51 16.98 6.41
N LYS A 63 2.15 17.44 7.62
CA LYS A 63 2.99 17.28 8.80
C LYS A 63 2.31 16.40 9.83
N ILE A 64 3.04 15.42 10.32
CA ILE A 64 2.66 14.58 11.46
C ILE A 64 3.71 14.80 12.54
N SER A 65 3.30 15.27 13.74
CA SER A 65 4.22 15.66 14.81
C SER A 65 5.33 16.60 14.30
N ASP A 66 4.95 17.65 13.58
CA ASP A 66 5.80 18.67 12.95
C ASP A 66 6.80 18.15 11.91
N THR A 67 6.79 16.85 11.61
CA THR A 67 7.67 16.25 10.60
C THR A 67 6.95 16.14 9.26
N PRO A 68 7.58 16.58 8.15
CA PRO A 68 7.02 16.41 6.81
C PRO A 68 6.84 14.95 6.43
N VAL A 69 5.69 14.64 5.85
CA VAL A 69 5.31 13.31 5.34
C VAL A 69 4.70 13.48 3.97
N LEU A 70 5.18 12.70 3.02
CA LEU A 70 4.64 12.68 1.66
C LEU A 70 3.36 11.82 1.61
N VAL A 71 2.35 12.30 0.90
CA VAL A 71 1.23 11.49 0.44
C VAL A 71 1.24 11.51 -1.08
N CYS A 72 1.46 10.36 -1.71
CA CYS A 72 1.60 10.26 -3.16
C CYS A 72 0.81 9.07 -3.70
N SER A 73 -0.04 9.27 -4.70
CA SER A 73 -0.70 8.16 -5.36
C SER A 73 0.27 7.34 -6.21
N THR A 74 0.03 6.05 -6.28
CA THR A 74 0.84 5.13 -7.08
C THR A 74 0.17 4.71 -8.38
N GLY A 75 -1.10 5.05 -8.60
CA GLY A 75 -1.91 4.37 -9.61
C GLY A 75 -2.25 2.94 -9.21
N MET A 76 -2.70 2.15 -10.16
CA MET A 76 -3.05 0.73 -9.97
C MET A 76 -1.99 -0.19 -10.58
N GLY A 77 -1.64 -1.26 -9.85
CA GLY A 77 -0.78 -2.34 -10.32
C GLY A 77 0.71 -2.13 -10.10
N GLY A 78 1.44 -3.23 -10.21
CA GLY A 78 2.87 -3.30 -9.91
C GLY A 78 3.76 -2.33 -10.68
N PRO A 79 3.62 -2.19 -12.02
CA PRO A 79 4.52 -1.33 -12.80
C PRO A 79 4.51 0.13 -12.35
N SER A 80 3.33 0.71 -12.08
CA SER A 80 3.23 2.10 -11.63
C SER A 80 3.78 2.28 -10.21
N VAL A 81 3.54 1.31 -9.31
CA VAL A 81 4.18 1.29 -7.99
C VAL A 81 5.70 1.29 -8.10
N ALA A 82 6.27 0.40 -8.91
CA ALA A 82 7.71 0.27 -9.03
C ALA A 82 8.38 1.57 -9.52
N ILE A 83 7.81 2.23 -10.53
CA ILE A 83 8.28 3.53 -11.01
C ILE A 83 8.24 4.58 -9.88
N CYS A 84 7.14 4.66 -9.16
CA CYS A 84 7.00 5.58 -8.02
C CYS A 84 8.11 5.35 -6.98
N LEU A 85 8.32 4.10 -6.58
CA LEU A 85 9.31 3.74 -5.57
C LEU A 85 10.75 4.09 -5.98
N GLU A 86 11.12 3.83 -7.23
CA GLU A 86 12.44 4.20 -7.77
C GLU A 86 12.68 5.72 -7.65
N GLU A 87 11.72 6.53 -8.06
CA GLU A 87 11.87 7.97 -8.02
C GLU A 87 11.82 8.52 -6.58
N LEU A 88 10.94 8.00 -5.73
CA LEU A 88 10.90 8.37 -4.31
C LEU A 88 12.19 7.98 -3.57
N ALA A 89 12.76 6.81 -3.87
CA ALA A 89 14.05 6.38 -3.32
C ALA A 89 15.19 7.33 -3.72
N ARG A 90 15.22 7.78 -4.99
CA ARG A 90 16.19 8.77 -5.47
C ARG A 90 16.07 10.12 -4.76
N MET A 91 14.88 10.49 -4.30
CA MET A 91 14.62 11.72 -3.54
C MET A 91 14.83 11.58 -2.03
N GLY A 92 15.22 10.39 -1.54
CA GLY A 92 15.56 10.19 -0.13
C GLY A 92 14.43 9.65 0.76
N ILE A 93 13.28 9.27 0.21
CA ILE A 93 12.25 8.52 0.95
C ILE A 93 12.85 7.17 1.38
N LYS A 94 12.54 6.76 2.61
CA LYS A 94 13.09 5.53 3.23
C LYS A 94 12.01 4.56 3.69
N LYS A 95 10.85 5.08 4.10
CA LYS A 95 9.75 4.27 4.65
C LYS A 95 8.48 4.52 3.85
N LEU A 96 7.77 3.45 3.55
CA LEU A 96 6.62 3.44 2.66
C LEU A 96 5.45 2.73 3.33
N ILE A 97 4.30 3.36 3.36
CA ILE A 97 3.05 2.74 3.85
C ILE A 97 2.03 2.77 2.73
N ARG A 98 1.71 1.61 2.17
CA ARG A 98 0.58 1.48 1.26
C ARG A 98 -0.72 1.68 2.03
N PHE A 99 -1.58 2.55 1.50
CA PHE A 99 -2.92 2.86 1.98
C PHE A 99 -3.94 2.37 0.96
N GLY A 100 -4.37 1.10 1.09
CA GLY A 100 -5.13 0.40 0.07
C GLY A 100 -6.59 0.13 0.44
N THR A 101 -7.36 -0.32 -0.56
CA THR A 101 -8.65 -1.00 -0.38
C THR A 101 -8.52 -2.42 -0.90
N THR A 102 -9.33 -3.35 -0.37
CA THR A 102 -9.16 -4.76 -0.69
C THR A 102 -10.46 -5.54 -0.64
N GLY A 103 -10.47 -6.69 -1.31
CA GLY A 103 -11.51 -7.70 -1.19
C GLY A 103 -11.04 -8.89 -0.36
N THR A 104 -11.69 -9.14 0.79
CA THR A 104 -11.37 -10.31 1.59
C THR A 104 -11.93 -11.59 0.96
N ILE A 105 -11.19 -12.68 1.13
CA ILE A 105 -11.59 -14.04 0.74
C ILE A 105 -11.80 -14.95 1.96
N GLN A 106 -11.76 -14.40 3.17
CA GLN A 106 -11.95 -15.18 4.41
C GLN A 106 -13.27 -14.84 5.10
N GLU A 107 -14.01 -15.85 5.54
CA GLU A 107 -15.30 -15.66 6.23
C GLU A 107 -15.20 -14.86 7.53
N LYS A 108 -14.10 -15.01 8.26
CA LYS A 108 -13.87 -14.34 9.54
C LYS A 108 -13.56 -12.84 9.42
N VAL A 109 -13.29 -12.35 8.21
CA VAL A 109 -12.98 -10.94 7.94
C VAL A 109 -14.21 -10.26 7.36
N ASN A 110 -14.61 -9.11 7.88
CA ASN A 110 -15.84 -8.43 7.51
C ASN A 110 -15.59 -7.11 6.76
N LEU A 111 -16.63 -6.63 6.09
CA LEU A 111 -16.63 -5.30 5.49
C LEU A 111 -16.37 -4.23 6.56
N GLY A 112 -15.45 -3.34 6.28
CA GLY A 112 -15.02 -2.28 7.20
C GLY A 112 -13.88 -2.66 8.14
N ASP A 113 -13.49 -3.94 8.21
CA ASP A 113 -12.30 -4.36 8.94
C ASP A 113 -11.02 -3.86 8.25
N ILE A 114 -9.91 -3.85 9.00
CA ILE A 114 -8.60 -3.46 8.50
C ILE A 114 -7.74 -4.72 8.34
N ILE A 115 -7.02 -4.82 7.24
CA ILE A 115 -5.98 -5.84 7.04
C ILE A 115 -4.62 -5.13 7.02
N VAL A 116 -3.70 -5.60 7.86
CA VAL A 116 -2.27 -5.29 7.78
C VAL A 116 -1.60 -6.45 7.05
N ASP A 117 -1.10 -6.20 5.85
CA ASP A 117 -0.44 -7.23 5.05
C ASP A 117 1.02 -7.36 5.47
N LYS A 118 1.38 -8.51 6.08
CA LYS A 118 2.76 -8.82 6.48
C LYS A 118 3.58 -9.49 5.38
N ALA A 119 2.91 -10.02 4.36
CA ALA A 119 3.49 -10.66 3.19
C ALA A 119 2.48 -10.69 2.04
N ALA A 120 2.93 -10.99 0.84
CA ALA A 120 2.06 -11.17 -0.31
C ALA A 120 2.47 -12.37 -1.18
N VAL A 121 1.48 -13.07 -1.71
CA VAL A 121 1.66 -14.03 -2.80
C VAL A 121 1.96 -13.24 -4.07
N ARG A 122 3.04 -13.58 -4.75
CA ARG A 122 3.54 -12.88 -5.95
C ARG A 122 2.87 -13.40 -7.21
N LEU A 123 1.66 -12.89 -7.50
CA LEU A 123 0.92 -13.19 -8.75
C LEU A 123 1.11 -12.09 -9.81
N ASP A 124 2.06 -11.19 -9.57
CA ASP A 124 2.45 -10.09 -10.45
C ASP A 124 3.74 -10.42 -11.22
N GLY A 125 3.92 -9.77 -12.37
CA GLY A 125 5.15 -9.84 -13.14
C GLY A 125 6.22 -8.84 -12.68
N THR A 126 5.81 -7.68 -12.17
CA THR A 126 6.72 -6.59 -11.82
C THR A 126 7.75 -6.99 -10.78
N SER A 127 7.33 -7.65 -9.70
CA SER A 127 8.23 -8.07 -8.63
C SER A 127 9.32 -9.03 -9.14
N GLN A 128 9.06 -9.79 -10.23
CA GLN A 128 10.02 -10.71 -10.83
C GLN A 128 11.17 -9.99 -11.55
N HIS A 129 10.99 -8.71 -11.91
CA HIS A 129 12.06 -7.88 -12.48
C HIS A 129 13.05 -7.37 -11.41
N TYR A 130 12.67 -7.37 -10.15
CA TYR A 130 13.51 -6.93 -9.02
C TYR A 130 14.17 -8.09 -8.27
N ALA A 131 13.52 -9.24 -8.22
CA ALA A 131 14.07 -10.43 -7.57
C ALA A 131 13.45 -11.71 -8.16
N PRO A 132 14.15 -12.87 -8.14
CA PRO A 132 13.60 -14.14 -8.60
C PRO A 132 12.35 -14.53 -7.80
N LEU A 133 11.50 -15.40 -8.35
CA LEU A 133 10.20 -15.73 -7.77
C LEU A 133 10.30 -16.35 -6.37
N GLU A 134 11.40 -17.05 -6.09
CA GLU A 134 11.69 -17.66 -4.79
C GLU A 134 11.98 -16.64 -3.69
N PHE A 135 12.31 -15.39 -4.06
CA PHE A 135 12.50 -14.32 -3.09
C PHE A 135 11.14 -13.88 -2.53
N PRO A 136 10.94 -13.93 -1.21
CA PRO A 136 9.61 -13.68 -0.64
C PRO A 136 9.22 -12.19 -0.67
N ALA A 137 7.96 -11.91 -0.95
CA ALA A 137 7.38 -10.58 -0.76
C ALA A 137 6.94 -10.42 0.71
N VAL A 138 7.82 -9.84 1.53
CA VAL A 138 7.61 -9.66 2.97
C VAL A 138 7.71 -8.19 3.34
N ALA A 139 6.79 -7.72 4.18
CA ALA A 139 6.83 -6.37 4.74
C ALA A 139 8.01 -6.18 5.70
N SER A 140 8.46 -4.94 5.87
CA SER A 140 9.44 -4.61 6.90
C SER A 140 8.86 -4.78 8.29
N PHE A 141 9.62 -5.38 9.18
CA PHE A 141 9.18 -5.69 10.53
C PHE A 141 8.76 -4.44 11.31
N GLU A 142 9.57 -3.37 11.23
CA GLU A 142 9.32 -2.10 11.92
C GLU A 142 8.01 -1.45 11.44
N VAL A 143 7.80 -1.38 10.13
CA VAL A 143 6.60 -0.76 9.56
C VAL A 143 5.36 -1.59 9.90
N THR A 144 5.45 -2.92 9.80
CA THR A 144 4.35 -3.84 10.17
C THR A 144 4.01 -3.73 11.66
N THR A 145 5.01 -3.71 12.53
CA THR A 145 4.81 -3.57 13.97
C THR A 145 4.15 -2.23 14.31
N ALA A 146 4.61 -1.14 13.70
CA ALA A 146 3.98 0.18 13.89
C ALA A 146 2.52 0.19 13.46
N LEU A 147 2.18 -0.41 12.30
CA LEU A 147 0.80 -0.53 11.83
C LEU A 147 -0.08 -1.36 12.78
N VAL A 148 0.42 -2.50 13.27
CA VAL A 148 -0.32 -3.35 14.21
C VAL A 148 -0.56 -2.66 15.53
N LEU A 149 0.46 -1.99 16.10
CA LEU A 149 0.32 -1.24 17.34
C LEU A 149 -0.67 -0.07 17.18
N ALA A 150 -0.57 0.66 16.08
CA ALA A 150 -1.50 1.75 15.76
C ALA A 150 -2.94 1.25 15.59
N ALA A 151 -3.16 0.11 14.93
CA ALA A 151 -4.48 -0.50 14.78
C ALA A 151 -5.08 -0.90 16.14
N LYS A 152 -4.27 -1.49 17.00
CA LYS A 152 -4.67 -1.82 18.38
C LYS A 152 -5.04 -0.56 19.18
N ASN A 153 -4.22 0.48 19.10
CA ASN A 153 -4.45 1.73 19.83
C ASN A 153 -5.69 2.49 19.32
N ALA A 154 -5.99 2.41 18.03
CA ALA A 154 -7.19 2.99 17.42
C ALA A 154 -8.48 2.21 17.74
N GLY A 155 -8.38 1.04 18.38
CA GLY A 155 -9.53 0.16 18.62
C GLY A 155 -10.15 -0.40 17.34
N ALA A 156 -9.40 -0.41 16.23
CA ALA A 156 -9.86 -0.95 14.96
C ALA A 156 -9.91 -2.48 15.01
N LEU A 157 -10.94 -3.07 14.41
CA LEU A 157 -10.93 -4.51 14.13
C LEU A 157 -9.92 -4.74 13.00
N TYR A 158 -8.82 -5.39 13.30
CA TYR A 158 -7.76 -5.63 12.33
C TYR A 158 -7.34 -7.10 12.26
N HIS A 159 -6.83 -7.47 11.11
CA HIS A 159 -6.28 -8.79 10.81
C HIS A 159 -4.85 -8.62 10.29
N LEU A 160 -3.93 -9.43 10.80
CA LEU A 160 -2.56 -9.49 10.30
C LEU A 160 -2.41 -10.74 9.44
N GLY A 161 -2.06 -10.59 8.16
CA GLY A 161 -2.01 -11.74 7.28
C GLY A 161 -1.27 -11.55 5.97
N ILE A 162 -1.61 -12.37 5.02
CA ILE A 162 -1.00 -12.44 3.70
C ILE A 162 -2.02 -12.01 2.66
N ALA A 163 -1.63 -11.09 1.76
CA ALA A 163 -2.39 -10.73 0.58
C ALA A 163 -2.06 -11.63 -0.63
N ALA A 164 -2.93 -11.67 -1.62
CA ALA A 164 -2.58 -12.14 -2.96
C ALA A 164 -2.57 -10.95 -3.91
N SER A 165 -1.38 -10.60 -4.43
CA SER A 165 -1.20 -9.47 -5.33
C SER A 165 -1.21 -9.93 -6.78
N SER A 166 -2.21 -9.50 -7.54
CA SER A 166 -2.41 -9.92 -8.93
C SER A 166 -2.37 -8.75 -9.89
N ASP A 167 -1.72 -8.93 -11.05
CA ASP A 167 -1.67 -7.94 -12.13
C ASP A 167 -3.01 -7.64 -12.79
N THR A 168 -4.03 -8.45 -12.56
CA THR A 168 -5.35 -8.23 -13.15
C THR A 168 -6.45 -8.34 -12.12
N PHE A 169 -7.43 -7.42 -12.23
CA PHE A 169 -8.57 -7.37 -11.31
C PHE A 169 -9.55 -8.54 -11.55
N TRP A 170 -9.79 -8.93 -12.80
CA TRP A 170 -10.76 -10.01 -13.11
C TRP A 170 -10.12 -11.40 -13.17
N PRO A 171 -9.36 -11.78 -14.23
CA PRO A 171 -8.97 -13.18 -14.36
C PRO A 171 -7.95 -13.62 -13.34
N GLY A 172 -6.99 -12.76 -12.96
CA GLY A 172 -5.94 -13.11 -12.01
C GLY A 172 -6.43 -13.21 -10.57
N GLN A 173 -7.57 -12.60 -10.26
CA GLN A 173 -8.26 -12.74 -8.98
C GLN A 173 -9.41 -13.76 -9.04
N GLU A 174 -9.48 -14.58 -10.11
CA GLU A 174 -10.55 -15.55 -10.34
C GLU A 174 -11.96 -14.94 -10.26
N ARG A 175 -12.17 -13.79 -10.94
CA ARG A 175 -13.47 -13.14 -11.05
C ARG A 175 -14.15 -13.53 -12.36
N TYR A 176 -15.38 -13.99 -12.27
CA TYR A 176 -16.19 -14.43 -13.43
C TYR A 176 -17.16 -13.34 -13.91
N ASP A 177 -17.24 -12.22 -13.22
CA ASP A 177 -18.06 -11.04 -13.56
C ASP A 177 -17.38 -10.08 -14.56
N SER A 178 -16.35 -10.54 -15.27
CA SER A 178 -15.68 -9.81 -16.34
C SER A 178 -16.54 -9.75 -17.61
N PHE A 179 -16.16 -8.90 -18.58
CA PHE A 179 -16.88 -8.72 -19.84
C PHE A 179 -17.20 -10.04 -20.58
N THR A 180 -16.28 -11.01 -20.57
CA THR A 180 -16.47 -12.33 -21.20
C THR A 180 -16.81 -13.44 -20.22
N GLY A 181 -16.66 -13.23 -18.92
CA GLY A 181 -16.72 -14.27 -17.89
C GLY A 181 -15.59 -15.31 -17.98
N TYR A 182 -14.61 -15.10 -18.86
CA TYR A 182 -13.53 -16.06 -19.05
C TYR A 182 -12.42 -15.89 -18.02
N VAL A 183 -12.13 -17.00 -17.33
CA VAL A 183 -10.96 -17.13 -16.43
C VAL A 183 -10.02 -18.20 -17.00
N PRO A 184 -8.75 -17.89 -17.30
CA PRO A 184 -7.76 -18.85 -17.76
C PRO A 184 -7.63 -20.04 -16.81
N ARG A 185 -7.36 -21.23 -17.35
CA ARG A 185 -7.29 -22.49 -16.59
C ARG A 185 -6.37 -22.39 -15.36
N ARG A 186 -5.24 -21.69 -15.48
CA ARG A 186 -4.25 -21.53 -14.40
C ARG A 186 -4.76 -20.74 -13.18
N PHE A 187 -5.86 -20.00 -13.33
CA PHE A 187 -6.44 -19.20 -12.24
C PHE A 187 -7.74 -19.80 -11.67
N ARG A 188 -8.27 -20.88 -12.29
CA ARG A 188 -9.49 -21.54 -11.81
C ARG A 188 -9.20 -22.35 -10.56
N GLY A 189 -9.99 -22.11 -9.50
CA GLY A 189 -9.81 -22.75 -8.19
C GLY A 189 -8.76 -22.09 -7.30
N THR A 190 -8.07 -21.06 -7.79
CA THR A 190 -7.00 -20.40 -7.02
C THR A 190 -7.54 -19.64 -5.80
N MET A 191 -8.76 -19.08 -5.86
CA MET A 191 -9.37 -18.44 -4.71
C MET A 191 -9.55 -19.43 -3.55
N GLN A 192 -10.04 -20.64 -3.82
CA GLN A 192 -10.20 -21.68 -2.80
C GLN A 192 -8.84 -22.17 -2.26
N GLU A 193 -7.84 -22.26 -3.13
CA GLU A 193 -6.48 -22.61 -2.75
C GLU A 193 -5.88 -21.57 -1.78
N TRP A 194 -5.99 -20.27 -2.12
CA TRP A 194 -5.53 -19.21 -1.23
C TRP A 194 -6.32 -19.14 0.07
N GLN A 195 -7.62 -19.39 0.03
CA GLN A 195 -8.44 -19.51 1.25
C GLN A 195 -7.93 -20.62 2.17
N ALA A 196 -7.65 -21.79 1.63
CA ALA A 196 -7.14 -22.95 2.37
C ALA A 196 -5.75 -22.69 2.96
N LEU A 197 -4.92 -21.90 2.26
CA LEU A 197 -3.59 -21.47 2.73
C LEU A 197 -3.64 -20.28 3.71
N GLY A 198 -4.82 -19.75 4.02
CA GLY A 198 -5.00 -18.68 4.99
C GLY A 198 -4.66 -17.28 4.45
N VAL A 199 -4.60 -17.11 3.13
CA VAL A 199 -4.50 -15.77 2.51
C VAL A 199 -5.79 -15.00 2.82
N LEU A 200 -5.66 -13.72 3.21
CA LEU A 200 -6.80 -12.94 3.69
C LEU A 200 -7.57 -12.21 2.60
N ASN A 201 -6.86 -11.72 1.60
CA ASN A 201 -7.39 -10.74 0.66
C ASN A 201 -6.69 -10.77 -0.69
N TYR A 202 -7.36 -10.20 -1.69
CA TYR A 202 -6.78 -9.84 -2.98
C TYR A 202 -6.60 -8.33 -3.11
N GLU A 203 -5.47 -7.94 -3.69
CA GLU A 203 -5.15 -6.58 -4.10
C GLU A 203 -4.16 -6.63 -5.28
N MET A 204 -3.53 -5.53 -5.69
CA MET A 204 -2.78 -5.48 -6.96
C MET A 204 -1.36 -4.93 -6.83
N GLU A 205 -0.87 -4.55 -5.65
CA GLU A 205 0.37 -3.78 -5.53
C GLU A 205 1.33 -4.27 -4.45
N THR A 206 0.86 -4.96 -3.43
CA THR A 206 1.63 -5.25 -2.21
C THR A 206 2.87 -6.11 -2.49
N SER A 207 2.81 -7.10 -3.39
CA SER A 207 3.99 -7.91 -3.74
C SER A 207 5.07 -7.06 -4.44
N ALA A 208 4.67 -6.23 -5.41
CA ALA A 208 5.59 -5.33 -6.08
C ALA A 208 6.18 -4.30 -5.10
N LEU A 209 5.35 -3.72 -4.22
CA LEU A 209 5.81 -2.81 -3.18
C LEU A 209 6.88 -3.45 -2.30
N PHE A 210 6.62 -4.64 -1.74
CA PHE A 210 7.55 -5.26 -0.79
C PHE A 210 8.85 -5.69 -1.43
N VAL A 211 8.79 -6.34 -2.59
CA VAL A 211 10.00 -6.83 -3.27
C VAL A 211 10.84 -5.67 -3.80
N THR A 212 10.22 -4.69 -4.46
CA THR A 212 10.93 -3.49 -4.95
C THR A 212 11.56 -2.72 -3.79
N SER A 213 10.82 -2.51 -2.71
CA SER A 213 11.36 -1.81 -1.53
C SER A 213 12.59 -2.49 -0.97
N GLN A 214 12.57 -3.82 -0.81
CA GLN A 214 13.72 -4.57 -0.32
C GLN A 214 14.90 -4.48 -1.29
N ALA A 215 14.67 -4.59 -2.59
CA ALA A 215 15.71 -4.45 -3.61
C ALA A 215 16.38 -3.06 -3.59
N LEU A 216 15.61 -2.02 -3.29
CA LEU A 216 16.09 -0.63 -3.17
C LEU A 216 16.66 -0.30 -1.79
N GLY A 217 16.52 -1.19 -0.81
CA GLY A 217 16.92 -0.96 0.58
C GLY A 217 16.03 0.06 1.28
N LEU A 218 14.73 0.00 1.02
CA LEU A 218 13.67 0.76 1.67
C LEU A 218 12.88 -0.15 2.61
N GLU A 219 12.16 0.47 3.54
CA GLU A 219 11.24 -0.22 4.45
C GLU A 219 9.80 0.00 3.99
N ALA A 220 9.00 -1.07 3.90
CA ALA A 220 7.62 -0.97 3.46
C ALA A 220 6.65 -1.80 4.31
N GLY A 221 5.43 -1.31 4.44
CA GLY A 221 4.28 -1.99 5.00
C GLY A 221 3.01 -1.65 4.23
N ALA A 222 1.94 -2.38 4.49
CA ALA A 222 0.66 -2.13 3.84
C ALA A 222 -0.50 -2.27 4.83
N VAL A 223 -1.45 -1.34 4.72
CA VAL A 223 -2.73 -1.37 5.43
C VAL A 223 -3.87 -1.20 4.41
N CYS A 224 -4.84 -2.11 4.46
CA CYS A 224 -5.95 -2.14 3.53
C CYS A 224 -7.29 -2.16 4.29
N GLY A 225 -8.23 -1.31 3.86
CA GLY A 225 -9.62 -1.39 4.31
C GLY A 225 -10.41 -2.40 3.48
N VAL A 226 -11.17 -3.24 4.13
CA VAL A 226 -12.00 -4.26 3.45
C VAL A 226 -13.26 -3.62 2.91
N VAL A 227 -13.36 -3.55 1.58
CA VAL A 227 -14.49 -2.94 0.87
C VAL A 227 -15.30 -3.95 0.04
N VAL A 228 -14.82 -5.18 -0.09
CA VAL A 228 -15.53 -6.29 -0.73
C VAL A 228 -15.37 -7.55 0.12
N LYS A 229 -16.44 -8.29 0.36
CA LYS A 229 -16.41 -9.61 1.00
C LYS A 229 -16.74 -10.68 -0.02
N ARG A 230 -15.73 -11.21 -0.69
CA ARG A 230 -15.86 -12.11 -1.85
C ARG A 230 -16.42 -13.49 -1.52
N THR A 231 -16.49 -13.84 -0.25
CA THR A 231 -17.21 -15.05 0.19
C THR A 231 -18.73 -14.91 0.14
N GLN A 232 -19.22 -13.68 -0.05
CA GLN A 232 -20.65 -13.37 -0.11
C GLN A 232 -21.06 -12.73 -1.44
N SER A 233 -20.28 -11.75 -1.91
CA SER A 233 -20.60 -10.97 -3.10
C SER A 233 -19.35 -10.28 -3.64
N GLU A 234 -19.32 -9.99 -4.94
CA GLU A 234 -18.30 -9.11 -5.56
C GLU A 234 -18.68 -7.62 -5.47
N SER A 235 -19.81 -7.29 -4.81
CA SER A 235 -20.27 -5.92 -4.67
C SER A 235 -19.41 -5.13 -3.68
N VAL A 236 -19.16 -3.87 -4.02
CA VAL A 236 -18.45 -2.93 -3.13
C VAL A 236 -19.36 -2.56 -1.96
N ALA A 237 -18.77 -2.41 -0.78
CA ALA A 237 -19.45 -2.01 0.45
C ALA A 237 -20.24 -0.70 0.29
N PRO A 238 -21.34 -0.53 1.03
CA PRO A 238 -22.06 0.74 1.10
C PRO A 238 -21.14 1.91 1.50
N PRO A 239 -21.47 3.16 1.09
CA PRO A 239 -20.61 4.33 1.34
C PRO A 239 -20.25 4.57 2.81
N ASP A 240 -21.17 4.31 3.73
CA ASP A 240 -20.95 4.47 5.19
C ASP A 240 -19.92 3.48 5.72
N VAL A 241 -19.94 2.23 5.25
CA VAL A 241 -18.95 1.20 5.59
C VAL A 241 -17.57 1.57 5.01
N TYR A 242 -17.55 2.05 3.76
CA TYR A 242 -16.35 2.53 3.13
C TYR A 242 -15.73 3.70 3.92
N GLN A 243 -16.52 4.71 4.29
CA GLN A 243 -16.08 5.86 5.07
C GLN A 243 -15.56 5.48 6.45
N ARG A 244 -16.21 4.51 7.11
CA ARG A 244 -15.74 3.98 8.40
C ARG A 244 -14.37 3.28 8.25
N ALA A 245 -14.21 2.41 7.24
CA ALA A 245 -12.93 1.78 6.94
C ALA A 245 -11.84 2.81 6.65
N PHE A 246 -12.15 3.82 5.84
CA PHE A 246 -11.23 4.92 5.54
C PHE A 246 -10.81 5.66 6.81
N GLY A 247 -11.75 5.99 7.69
CA GLY A 247 -11.47 6.65 8.98
C GLY A 247 -10.52 5.86 9.87
N TYR A 248 -10.74 4.55 10.01
CA TYR A 248 -9.82 3.69 10.76
C TYR A 248 -8.45 3.59 10.10
N MET A 249 -8.40 3.46 8.76
CA MET A 249 -7.12 3.42 8.05
C MET A 249 -6.31 4.70 8.25
N VAL A 250 -6.96 5.88 8.25
CA VAL A 250 -6.31 7.17 8.54
C VAL A 250 -5.70 7.17 9.94
N GLN A 251 -6.48 6.76 10.97
CA GLN A 251 -5.99 6.70 12.35
C GLN A 251 -4.81 5.72 12.50
N VAL A 252 -4.92 4.53 11.90
CA VAL A 252 -3.86 3.51 11.90
C VAL A 252 -2.61 4.02 11.20
N THR A 253 -2.75 4.63 10.02
CA THR A 253 -1.62 5.15 9.25
C THR A 253 -0.93 6.29 9.99
N ARG A 254 -1.71 7.24 10.52
CA ARG A 254 -1.17 8.36 11.30
C ARG A 254 -0.40 7.85 12.52
N GLY A 255 -1.01 6.99 13.34
CA GLY A 255 -0.35 6.42 14.51
C GLY A 255 0.91 5.61 14.17
N ALA A 256 0.89 4.87 13.06
CA ALA A 256 2.07 4.14 12.60
C ALA A 256 3.19 5.11 12.19
N VAL A 257 2.88 6.18 11.46
CA VAL A 257 3.87 7.20 11.09
C VAL A 257 4.45 7.88 12.34
N GLU A 258 3.62 8.24 13.32
CA GLU A 258 4.09 8.82 14.60
C GLU A 258 5.09 7.90 15.30
N LEU A 259 4.79 6.60 15.38
CA LEU A 259 5.70 5.59 15.95
C LEU A 259 7.02 5.46 15.16
N LEU A 260 6.94 5.47 13.84
CA LEU A 260 8.12 5.36 12.97
C LEU A 260 9.02 6.59 13.02
N LEU A 261 8.47 7.79 13.24
CA LEU A 261 9.20 9.04 13.38
C LEU A 261 9.91 9.15 14.74
N GLN A 262 9.33 8.58 15.80
CA GLN A 262 9.90 8.59 17.16
C GLN A 262 11.12 7.67 17.31
N ARG A 263 11.53 6.95 16.25
CA ARG A 263 12.60 5.93 16.33
C ARG A 263 12.40 5.05 17.56
N MET A 264 11.29 4.30 17.61
CA MET A 264 11.12 3.33 18.69
C MET A 264 12.37 2.46 18.78
N PRO A 265 13.11 2.47 19.90
CA PRO A 265 14.09 1.43 20.12
C PRO A 265 13.28 0.15 20.28
N ILE A 266 13.27 -0.70 19.26
CA ILE A 266 12.82 -2.08 19.45
C ILE A 266 13.93 -2.72 20.27
N ASN A 267 13.80 -2.63 21.58
CA ASN A 267 14.64 -3.42 22.47
C ASN A 267 14.18 -4.88 22.32
N TRP A 268 14.97 -5.64 21.61
CA TRP A 268 14.85 -7.10 21.51
C TRP A 268 15.10 -7.79 22.85
#